data_731202094f131c5a647592925ac4086e
#
_entry.id   731202094f131c5a647592925ac4086e
#
_cell.length_a   1.000
_cell.length_b   1.000
_cell.length_c   1.000
_cell.angle_alpha   90.00
_cell.angle_beta   90.00
_cell.angle_gamma   90.00
#
_symmetry.space_group_name_H-M   'P 1'
#
loop_
_entity.id
_entity.type
_entity.pdbx_description
1 polymer ?
#
loop_
_entity_poly.entity_id
_entity_poly.type
_entity_poly.pdbx_seq_one_letter_code
_entity_poly.pdbx_strand_id
1 'polypeptide(L)' 'MTKQVAHPMMKLQRKVSSLVESKIIDPSDRIGKIAPLLGNDWSYWKNELLDFDFSSQDKIQELLAVEDWDED' A
#
# COMPACT_ATOMS: atom_id res chain seq x y z
N MET A 1 3.40 -28.59 -6.56
CA MET A 1 3.69 -27.42 -6.05
C MET A 1 2.54 -26.49 -5.88
N THR A 2 2.44 -25.93 -4.81
CA THR A 2 1.34 -25.08 -4.51
C THR A 2 1.58 -23.71 -5.05
N LYS A 3 0.55 -23.18 -5.73
CA LYS A 3 0.66 -21.88 -6.19
C LYS A 3 0.29 -20.92 -5.13
N GLN A 4 1.12 -19.98 -4.84
CA GLN A 4 0.81 -19.01 -3.86
C GLN A 4 0.17 -17.81 -4.45
N VAL A 5 -0.90 -17.34 -3.84
CA VAL A 5 -1.58 -16.14 -4.29
C VAL A 5 -1.02 -14.99 -3.50
N ALA A 6 -0.62 -13.93 -4.17
CA ALA A 6 -0.07 -12.78 -3.49
C ALA A 6 -1.14 -12.13 -2.63
N HIS A 7 -0.75 -11.74 -1.43
CA HIS A 7 -1.66 -11.02 -0.56
C HIS A 7 -2.02 -9.71 -1.24
N PRO A 8 -3.28 -9.27 -1.14
CA PRO A 8 -3.68 -8.02 -1.77
C PRO A 8 -2.79 -6.85 -1.38
N MET A 9 -2.38 -6.80 -0.12
CA MET A 9 -1.53 -5.70 0.32
C MET A 9 -0.15 -5.74 -0.32
N MET A 10 0.32 -6.90 -0.74
CA MET A 10 1.58 -6.96 -1.46
C MET A 10 1.47 -6.27 -2.81
N LYS A 11 0.32 -6.38 -3.44
CA LYS A 11 0.12 -5.71 -4.70
C LYS A 11 0.12 -4.19 -4.51
N LEU A 12 -0.54 -3.73 -3.48
CA LEU A 12 -0.56 -2.32 -3.18
C LEU A 12 0.84 -1.82 -2.85
N GLN A 13 1.57 -2.60 -2.03
CA GLN A 13 2.91 -2.22 -1.63
C GLN A 13 3.83 -2.09 -2.86
N ARG A 14 3.73 -3.03 -3.79
CA ARG A 14 4.53 -2.96 -4.99
C ARG A 14 4.17 -1.76 -5.84
N LYS A 15 2.89 -1.47 -5.94
CA LYS A 15 2.46 -0.32 -6.72
C LYS A 15 2.98 0.97 -6.10
N VAL A 16 2.88 1.08 -4.79
CA VAL A 16 3.35 2.26 -4.08
C VAL A 16 4.87 2.38 -4.22
N SER A 17 5.57 1.26 -4.10
CA SER A 17 7.01 1.26 -4.24
C SER A 17 7.42 1.74 -5.64
N SER A 18 6.69 1.31 -6.65
CA SER A 18 6.95 1.73 -8.00
C SER A 18 6.73 3.23 -8.17
N LEU A 19 5.69 3.75 -7.54
CA LEU A 19 5.42 5.19 -7.60
C LEU A 19 6.53 5.98 -6.92
N VAL A 20 7.06 5.46 -5.83
CA VAL A 20 8.15 6.12 -5.13
C VAL A 20 9.41 6.10 -6.01
N GLU A 21 9.68 4.97 -6.64
CA GLU A 21 10.85 4.88 -7.50
C GLU A 21 10.75 5.78 -8.71
N SER A 22 9.54 6.02 -9.17
CA SER A 22 9.33 6.93 -10.29
C SER A 22 9.28 8.38 -9.84
N LYS A 23 9.42 8.62 -8.55
CA LYS A 23 9.42 9.96 -7.98
C LYS A 23 8.10 10.68 -8.14
N ILE A 24 7.03 9.91 -8.29
CA ILE A 24 5.70 10.48 -8.32
C ILE A 24 5.26 10.82 -6.91
N ILE A 25 5.70 10.02 -5.94
CA ILE A 25 5.43 10.29 -4.53
C ILE A 25 6.71 10.03 -3.75
N ASP A 26 6.74 10.52 -2.51
CA ASP A 26 7.90 10.33 -1.64
C ASP A 26 7.57 9.40 -0.49
N PRO A 27 8.53 8.66 0.03
CA PRO A 27 8.27 7.81 1.19
C PRO A 27 7.84 8.59 2.42
N SER A 28 8.21 9.88 2.48
CA SER A 28 7.80 10.68 3.62
C SER A 28 6.41 11.28 3.45
N ASP A 29 5.80 11.08 2.29
CA ASP A 29 4.45 11.54 2.08
C ASP A 29 3.48 10.64 2.83
N ARG A 30 2.27 11.12 3.04
CA ARG A 30 1.26 10.33 3.70
C ARG A 30 0.62 9.38 2.70
N ILE A 31 0.12 8.27 3.22
CA ILE A 31 -0.49 7.26 2.37
C ILE A 31 -1.66 7.85 1.59
N GLY A 32 -2.40 8.79 2.19
CA GLY A 32 -3.51 9.42 1.51
C GLY A 32 -3.14 10.09 0.21
N LYS A 33 -1.87 10.38 0.01
CA LYS A 33 -1.43 11.02 -1.22
C LYS A 33 -1.64 10.15 -2.44
N ILE A 34 -1.72 8.84 -2.26
CA ILE A 34 -1.93 7.93 -3.38
C ILE A 34 -3.39 7.86 -3.80
N ALA A 35 -4.29 8.42 -2.98
CA ALA A 35 -5.72 8.35 -3.28
C ALA A 35 -6.06 8.81 -4.69
N PRO A 36 -5.62 10.00 -5.15
CA PRO A 36 -5.94 10.42 -6.49
C PRO A 36 -5.27 9.58 -7.57
N LEU A 37 -4.19 8.90 -7.21
CA LEU A 37 -3.49 8.06 -8.16
C LEU A 37 -4.20 6.73 -8.36
N LEU A 38 -4.91 6.26 -7.34
CA LEU A 38 -5.64 5.01 -7.43
C LEU A 38 -7.06 5.22 -7.95
N GLY A 39 -7.57 6.43 -7.84
CA GLY A 39 -8.89 6.73 -8.36
C GLY A 39 -9.97 5.90 -7.69
N ASN A 40 -10.74 5.17 -8.49
CA ASN A 40 -11.85 4.40 -7.95
C ASN A 40 -11.42 3.25 -7.06
N ASP A 41 -10.19 2.82 -7.18
CA ASP A 41 -9.71 1.71 -6.35
C ASP A 41 -9.36 2.17 -4.94
N TRP A 42 -9.32 3.47 -4.72
CA TRP A 42 -8.90 3.98 -3.41
C TRP A 42 -9.79 3.47 -2.28
N SER A 43 -11.11 3.41 -2.50
CA SER A 43 -12.01 2.95 -1.46
C SER A 43 -11.68 1.54 -1.03
N TYR A 44 -11.39 0.68 -1.98
CA TYR A 44 -11.02 -0.70 -1.67
C TYR A 44 -9.72 -0.75 -0.89
N TRP A 45 -8.71 -0.03 -1.35
CA TRP A 45 -7.40 -0.08 -0.68
C TRP A 45 -7.43 0.61 0.67
N LYS A 46 -8.26 1.63 0.81
CA LYS A 46 -8.38 2.29 2.09
C LYS A 46 -8.89 1.31 3.14
N ASN A 47 -9.87 0.49 2.78
CA ASN A 47 -10.39 -0.50 3.71
C ASN A 47 -9.35 -1.57 4.04
N GLU A 48 -8.57 -1.98 3.04
CA GLU A 48 -7.51 -2.95 3.30
C GLU A 48 -6.46 -2.38 4.24
N LEU A 49 -6.13 -1.12 4.06
CA LEU A 49 -5.14 -0.48 4.94
C LEU A 49 -5.65 -0.43 6.38
N LEU A 50 -6.92 -0.13 6.56
CA LEU A 50 -7.48 -0.06 7.90
C LEU A 50 -7.46 -1.42 8.57
N ASP A 51 -7.61 -2.49 7.80
CA ASP A 51 -7.55 -3.84 8.35
C ASP A 51 -6.19 -4.15 8.94
N PHE A 52 -5.15 -3.47 8.49
CA PHE A 52 -3.80 -3.67 9.00
C PHE A 52 -3.33 -2.50 9.84
N ASP A 53 -4.28 -1.74 10.36
CA ASP A 53 -3.98 -0.62 11.27
C ASP A 53 -3.24 0.53 10.61
N PHE A 54 -3.33 0.64 9.31
CA PHE A 54 -2.81 1.80 8.61
C PHE A 54 -3.92 2.79 8.34
N SER A 55 -3.58 4.05 8.25
CA SER A 55 -4.55 5.06 7.87
C SER A 55 -3.93 5.96 6.82
N SER A 56 -4.74 6.81 6.24
CA SER A 56 -4.24 7.74 5.24
C SER A 56 -3.29 8.76 5.84
N GLN A 57 -3.24 8.86 7.16
CA GLN A 57 -2.33 9.79 7.83
C GLN A 57 -0.95 9.19 8.04
N ASP A 58 -0.82 7.88 7.93
CA ASP A 58 0.47 7.24 8.13
C ASP A 58 1.38 7.53 6.94
N LYS A 59 2.66 7.40 7.13
CA LYS A 59 3.60 7.68 6.07
C LYS A 59 3.79 6.48 5.17
N ILE A 60 4.06 6.76 3.90
CA ILE A 60 4.27 5.71 2.92
C ILE A 60 5.43 4.82 3.31
N GLN A 61 6.48 5.39 3.88
CA GLN A 61 7.64 4.59 4.27
C GLN A 61 7.27 3.50 5.27
N GLU A 62 6.26 3.73 6.10
CA GLU A 62 5.83 2.73 7.04
C GLU A 62 5.15 1.57 6.34
N LEU A 63 4.39 1.88 5.29
CA LEU A 63 3.76 0.84 4.50
C LEU A 63 4.82 0.01 3.78
N LEU A 64 5.84 0.66 3.25
CA LEU A 64 6.88 -0.04 2.51
C LEU A 64 7.81 -0.84 3.41
N ALA A 65 7.83 -0.52 4.68
CA ALA A 65 8.69 -1.22 5.62
C ALA A 65 8.15 -2.58 6.04
N VAL A 66 6.89 -2.85 5.74
CA VAL A 66 6.31 -4.14 6.11
C VAL A 66 6.93 -5.23 5.24
N GLU A 67 7.51 -6.23 5.87
CA GLU A 67 8.14 -7.29 5.13
C GLU A 67 7.21 -8.45 4.88
N ASP A 68 6.21 -8.61 5.68
CA ASP A 68 5.33 -9.75 5.60
C ASP A 68 3.92 -9.35 5.88
N TRP A 69 3.01 -9.71 5.04
CA TRP A 69 1.60 -9.43 5.23
C TRP A 69 0.93 -10.70 5.70
N ASP A 70 0.85 -10.82 7.02
CA ASP A 70 0.32 -12.02 7.59
C ASP A 70 -1.15 -11.97 7.60
N GLU A 71 -1.80 -13.01 7.12
CA GLU A 71 -3.16 -13.04 7.03
C GLU A 71 -3.84 -13.70 8.08
N ASP A 72 -3.28 -14.33 8.97
CA ASP A 72 -3.89 -15.10 9.91
C ASP A 72 -4.82 -14.57 10.71
#